data_3a71f73ab479c766df6fb8ec2ac90a9f
#
_entry.id   3a71f73ab479c766df6fb8ec2ac90a9f
#
_cell.length_a   1.000
_cell.length_b   1.000
_cell.length_c   1.000
_cell.angle_alpha   90.00
_cell.angle_beta   90.00
_cell.angle_gamma   90.00
#
_symmetry.space_group_name_H-M   'P 1'
#
loop_
_entity.id
_entity.type
_entity.pdbx_description
1 polymer ?
#
loop_
_entity_poly.entity_id
_entity_poly.type
_entity_poly.pdbx_seq_one_letter_code
_entity_poly.pdbx_strand_id
1 'polypeptide(L)'
;HLHDLSMLTGYCAGWSLRQLIQEGLGGVPGKISSSPASHLSTLCNQMVNFLGIMQNEWAGAQAFSSFDTYLAPFVRADKLSQREVKQCVQSFVYGVNTPSRWGTQAPFSNITLDWTVPKDMANLPAIVGGREQPFTYGECQKEMDMVNKAFIELMIEGDANGRGFQYPIPTYSITKDFDWGDTENNKLLFEMTAKYGTPYFSNYINSDMEPNDVRSMCCRLRLDLRELRKKSGGFFGSGESTGSVGVVTINLPRIAY
;
A
#
# COMPACT_ATOMS: atom_id res chain seq x y z
N HIS A 1 20.88 22.58 12.84
CA HIS A 1 20.33 22.69 11.50
C HIS A 1 18.87 23.13 11.57
N LEU A 2 18.44 24.04 10.70
CA LEU A 2 17.04 24.46 10.56
C LEU A 2 16.29 23.53 9.61
N HIS A 3 17.00 22.93 8.70
CA HIS A 3 16.48 21.90 7.80
C HIS A 3 17.60 21.04 7.21
N ASP A 4 17.26 19.89 6.69
CA ASP A 4 18.19 19.00 6.02
C ASP A 4 18.29 19.37 4.53
N LEU A 5 19.48 19.77 4.09
CA LEU A 5 19.75 20.14 2.69
C LEU A 5 20.05 18.94 1.78
N SER A 6 20.19 17.73 2.34
CA SER A 6 20.40 16.54 1.52
C SER A 6 19.16 16.12 0.72
N MET A 7 18.02 16.73 1.01
CA MET A 7 16.72 16.41 0.42
C MET A 7 16.42 17.24 -0.82
N LEU A 8 17.30 17.22 -1.79
CA LEU A 8 17.03 17.80 -3.11
C LEU A 8 16.21 16.91 -4.02
N THR A 9 16.01 15.66 -3.63
CA THR A 9 15.17 14.68 -4.30
C THR A 9 13.83 14.54 -3.56
N GLY A 10 12.87 13.83 -4.14
CA GLY A 10 11.62 13.50 -3.46
C GLY A 10 11.88 12.77 -2.13
N TYR A 11 11.06 13.04 -1.10
CA TYR A 11 11.22 12.42 0.22
C TYR A 11 10.42 11.13 0.32
N CYS A 12 9.09 11.21 0.39
CA CYS A 12 8.21 10.06 0.42
C CYS A 12 7.30 10.06 -0.80
N ALA A 13 6.92 8.89 -1.28
CA ALA A 13 5.99 8.75 -2.39
C ALA A 13 4.88 7.75 -2.11
N GLY A 14 3.68 8.07 -2.59
CA GLY A 14 2.58 7.14 -2.75
C GLY A 14 2.46 6.78 -4.24
N TRP A 15 2.47 5.50 -4.53
CA TRP A 15 2.45 4.98 -5.88
C TRP A 15 1.11 4.34 -6.21
N SER A 16 0.66 4.51 -7.45
CA SER A 16 -0.52 3.84 -7.95
C SER A 16 -0.25 2.36 -8.18
N LEU A 17 -0.84 1.52 -7.34
CA LEU A 17 -0.80 0.08 -7.58
C LEU A 17 -1.61 -0.30 -8.84
N ARG A 18 -2.68 0.47 -9.14
CA ARG A 18 -3.43 0.32 -10.37
C ARG A 18 -2.56 0.51 -11.60
N GLN A 19 -1.70 1.54 -11.62
CA GLN A 19 -0.80 1.79 -12.73
C GLN A 19 0.17 0.63 -12.93
N LEU A 20 0.76 0.11 -11.84
CA LEU A 20 1.63 -1.06 -11.90
C LEU A 20 0.90 -2.30 -12.48
N ILE A 21 -0.35 -2.52 -12.09
CA ILE A 21 -1.18 -3.62 -12.60
C ILE A 21 -1.51 -3.46 -14.08
N GLN A 22 -1.70 -2.22 -14.55
CA GLN A 22 -2.04 -1.93 -15.94
C GLN A 22 -0.84 -1.94 -16.87
N GLU A 23 0.29 -1.44 -16.42
CA GLU A 23 1.46 -1.17 -17.27
C GLU A 23 2.61 -2.17 -17.04
N GLY A 24 2.65 -2.81 -15.87
CA GLY A 24 3.78 -3.65 -15.47
C GLY A 24 5.00 -2.82 -15.06
N LEU A 25 6.19 -3.42 -15.12
CA LEU A 25 7.45 -2.75 -14.84
C LEU A 25 8.17 -2.40 -16.14
N GLY A 26 8.31 -1.11 -16.42
CA GLY A 26 8.94 -0.61 -17.63
C GLY A 26 9.24 0.87 -17.51
N GLY A 27 9.32 1.55 -18.63
CA GLY A 27 9.38 3.02 -18.71
C GLY A 27 10.77 3.61 -18.93
N VAL A 28 11.83 2.80 -18.87
CA VAL A 28 13.18 3.27 -19.21
C VAL A 28 13.57 2.70 -20.58
N PRO A 29 13.68 3.54 -21.61
CA PRO A 29 14.06 3.07 -22.94
C PRO A 29 15.39 2.28 -22.93
N GLY A 30 15.41 1.13 -23.59
CA GLY A 30 16.58 0.27 -23.68
C GLY A 30 16.89 -0.58 -22.43
N LYS A 31 16.04 -0.55 -21.41
CA LYS A 31 16.11 -1.44 -20.23
C LYS A 31 15.07 -2.56 -20.33
N ILE A 32 15.29 -3.60 -19.53
CA ILE A 32 14.37 -4.73 -19.42
C ILE A 32 13.04 -4.23 -18.87
N SER A 33 11.95 -4.66 -19.48
CA SER A 33 10.59 -4.39 -19.02
C SER A 33 9.88 -5.70 -18.68
N SER A 34 8.90 -5.63 -17.78
CA SER A 34 8.01 -6.73 -17.43
C SER A 34 6.58 -6.33 -17.75
N SER A 35 5.89 -7.17 -18.49
CA SER A 35 4.47 -6.98 -18.80
C SER A 35 3.60 -6.96 -17.53
N PRO A 36 2.36 -6.46 -17.60
CA PRO A 36 1.39 -6.57 -16.53
C PRO A 36 1.29 -7.98 -15.96
N ALA A 37 1.29 -8.08 -14.63
CA ALA A 37 1.20 -9.37 -13.96
C ALA A 37 -0.17 -10.01 -14.19
N SER A 38 -0.18 -11.27 -14.60
CA SER A 38 -1.41 -12.07 -14.73
C SER A 38 -1.74 -12.90 -13.49
N HIS A 39 -0.77 -13.09 -12.58
CA HIS A 39 -0.89 -13.91 -11.38
C HIS A 39 -0.49 -13.14 -10.13
N LEU A 40 -1.12 -13.48 -8.99
CA LEU A 40 -0.83 -12.83 -7.70
C LEU A 40 0.65 -12.90 -7.31
N SER A 41 1.29 -14.06 -7.51
CA SER A 41 2.72 -14.24 -7.20
C SER A 41 3.62 -13.32 -8.02
N THR A 42 3.28 -13.13 -9.30
CA THR A 42 4.01 -12.23 -10.20
C THR A 42 3.82 -10.77 -9.78
N LEU A 43 2.59 -10.37 -9.42
CA LEU A 43 2.31 -9.04 -8.92
C LEU A 43 3.10 -8.75 -7.63
N CYS A 44 3.11 -9.68 -6.67
CA CYS A 44 3.88 -9.57 -5.44
C CYS A 44 5.38 -9.35 -5.73
N ASN A 45 5.93 -10.09 -6.70
CA ASN A 45 7.32 -9.91 -7.12
C ASN A 45 7.56 -8.56 -7.80
N GLN A 46 6.66 -8.12 -8.66
CA GLN A 46 6.76 -6.79 -9.30
C GLN A 46 6.70 -5.67 -8.26
N MET A 47 5.84 -5.77 -7.24
CA MET A 47 5.77 -4.79 -6.15
C MET A 47 7.08 -4.71 -5.36
N VAL A 48 7.68 -5.84 -5.01
CA VAL A 48 8.99 -5.87 -4.33
C VAL A 48 10.07 -5.21 -5.17
N ASN A 49 10.14 -5.55 -6.47
CA ASN A 49 11.12 -4.97 -7.38
C ASN A 49 10.90 -3.46 -7.56
N PHE A 50 9.65 -3.03 -7.71
CA PHE A 50 9.29 -1.61 -7.83
C PHE A 50 9.74 -0.82 -6.60
N LEU A 51 9.37 -1.26 -5.40
CA LEU A 51 9.76 -0.60 -4.15
C LEU A 51 11.28 -0.59 -3.96
N GLY A 52 11.95 -1.68 -4.32
CA GLY A 52 13.42 -1.76 -4.28
C GLY A 52 14.11 -0.81 -5.23
N ILE A 53 13.56 -0.57 -6.41
CA ILE A 53 14.09 0.42 -7.36
C ILE A 53 13.83 1.83 -6.85
N MET A 54 12.60 2.13 -6.45
CA MET A 54 12.18 3.48 -6.09
C MET A 54 12.84 3.99 -4.80
N GLN A 55 13.26 3.10 -3.89
CA GLN A 55 14.01 3.52 -2.70
C GLN A 55 15.37 4.15 -3.02
N ASN A 56 15.92 3.92 -4.21
CA ASN A 56 17.17 4.54 -4.62
C ASN A 56 16.96 5.96 -5.18
N GLU A 57 15.72 6.28 -5.56
CA GLU A 57 15.35 7.58 -6.13
C GLU A 57 14.69 8.50 -5.09
N TRP A 58 14.15 7.93 -4.01
CA TRP A 58 13.40 8.63 -2.98
C TRP A 58 14.01 8.37 -1.60
N ALA A 59 14.28 9.42 -0.87
CA ALA A 59 14.96 9.34 0.43
C ALA A 59 14.10 8.78 1.55
N GLY A 60 12.78 8.87 1.44
CA GLY A 60 11.82 8.40 2.43
C GLY A 60 11.06 7.15 2.00
N ALA A 61 9.94 6.92 2.65
CA ALA A 61 9.17 5.71 2.43
C ALA A 61 8.35 5.73 1.15
N GLN A 62 8.07 4.51 0.68
CA GLN A 62 7.28 4.23 -0.52
C GLN A 62 5.97 3.55 -0.10
N ALA A 63 4.84 4.01 -0.60
CA ALA A 63 3.54 3.48 -0.21
C ALA A 63 2.72 3.01 -1.41
N PHE A 64 2.02 1.89 -1.24
CA PHE A 64 0.90 1.49 -2.10
C PHE A 64 -0.42 1.66 -1.36
N SER A 65 -1.40 2.26 -2.04
CA SER A 65 -2.76 2.42 -1.51
C SER A 65 -3.68 1.30 -1.98
N SER A 66 -4.72 1.00 -1.18
CA SER A 66 -5.77 0.02 -1.52
C SER A 66 -5.20 -1.36 -1.86
N PHE A 67 -4.22 -1.79 -1.07
CA PHE A 67 -3.46 -3.01 -1.33
C PHE A 67 -4.36 -4.24 -1.42
N ASP A 68 -5.24 -4.42 -0.46
CA ASP A 68 -6.17 -5.55 -0.40
C ASP A 68 -7.22 -5.50 -1.54
N THR A 69 -7.74 -4.31 -1.85
CA THR A 69 -8.70 -4.11 -2.95
C THR A 69 -8.08 -4.49 -4.30
N TYR A 70 -6.84 -4.09 -4.56
CA TYR A 70 -6.19 -4.37 -5.85
C TYR A 70 -5.65 -5.79 -5.98
N LEU A 71 -5.35 -6.49 -4.89
CA LEU A 71 -4.90 -7.87 -4.92
C LEU A 71 -6.04 -8.89 -5.05
N ALA A 72 -7.21 -8.58 -4.49
CA ALA A 72 -8.37 -9.46 -4.47
C ALA A 72 -8.77 -10.02 -5.87
N PRO A 73 -8.78 -9.23 -6.95
CA PRO A 73 -9.08 -9.73 -8.29
C PRO A 73 -8.16 -10.85 -8.78
N PHE A 74 -6.89 -10.83 -8.39
CA PHE A 74 -5.93 -11.88 -8.77
C PHE A 74 -6.24 -13.19 -8.05
N VAL A 75 -6.63 -13.11 -6.77
CA VAL A 75 -7.08 -14.28 -6.00
C VAL A 75 -8.28 -14.93 -6.67
N ARG A 76 -9.25 -14.12 -7.12
CA ARG A 76 -10.46 -14.59 -7.81
C ARG A 76 -10.16 -15.17 -9.18
N ALA A 77 -9.36 -14.50 -9.98
CA ALA A 77 -9.01 -14.93 -11.34
C ALA A 77 -8.29 -16.27 -11.35
N ASP A 78 -7.34 -16.46 -10.44
CA ASP A 78 -6.56 -17.69 -10.30
C ASP A 78 -7.25 -18.75 -9.42
N LYS A 79 -8.40 -18.41 -8.79
CA LYS A 79 -9.13 -19.28 -7.84
C LYS A 79 -8.24 -19.82 -6.73
N LEU A 80 -7.40 -18.95 -6.16
CA LEU A 80 -6.41 -19.35 -5.16
C LEU A 80 -7.07 -19.78 -3.84
N SER A 81 -6.50 -20.81 -3.24
CA SER A 81 -6.79 -21.20 -1.87
C SER A 81 -6.16 -20.22 -0.87
N GLN A 82 -6.66 -20.21 0.37
CA GLN A 82 -6.08 -19.38 1.45
C GLN A 82 -4.58 -19.62 1.64
N ARG A 83 -4.13 -20.85 1.50
CA ARG A 83 -2.70 -21.23 1.61
C ARG A 83 -1.87 -20.60 0.50
N GLU A 84 -2.37 -20.60 -0.73
CA GLU A 84 -1.67 -20.00 -1.87
C GLU A 84 -1.62 -18.48 -1.76
N VAL A 85 -2.72 -17.85 -1.33
CA VAL A 85 -2.75 -16.42 -1.03
C VAL A 85 -1.72 -16.08 0.04
N LYS A 86 -1.69 -16.83 1.14
CA LYS A 86 -0.71 -16.63 2.23
C LYS A 86 0.72 -16.78 1.73
N GLN A 87 0.99 -17.74 0.86
CA GLN A 87 2.33 -17.92 0.26
C GLN A 87 2.75 -16.74 -0.61
N CYS A 88 1.83 -16.18 -1.42
CA CYS A 88 2.13 -15.01 -2.24
C CYS A 88 2.39 -13.77 -1.37
N VAL A 89 1.54 -13.52 -0.37
CA VAL A 89 1.68 -12.39 0.56
C VAL A 89 2.95 -12.54 1.39
N GLN A 90 3.31 -13.76 1.83
CA GLN A 90 4.56 -14.05 2.53
C GLN A 90 5.77 -13.69 1.68
N SER A 91 5.76 -14.05 0.40
CA SER A 91 6.84 -13.69 -0.53
C SER A 91 7.02 -12.18 -0.65
N PHE A 92 5.93 -11.42 -0.69
CA PHE A 92 5.96 -9.97 -0.68
C PHE A 92 6.52 -9.41 0.64
N VAL A 93 5.95 -9.82 1.78
CA VAL A 93 6.38 -9.34 3.11
C VAL A 93 7.85 -9.66 3.35
N TYR A 94 8.29 -10.88 3.04
CA TYR A 94 9.69 -11.25 3.15
C TYR A 94 10.59 -10.40 2.25
N GLY A 95 10.18 -10.19 0.99
CA GLY A 95 10.92 -9.43 0.00
C GLY A 95 11.18 -7.98 0.43
N VAL A 96 10.19 -7.31 1.05
CA VAL A 96 10.35 -5.94 1.54
C VAL A 96 11.06 -5.83 2.90
N ASN A 97 11.36 -6.95 3.57
CA ASN A 97 12.14 -6.98 4.80
C ASN A 97 13.60 -7.44 4.59
N THR A 98 13.93 -7.88 3.39
CA THR A 98 15.26 -8.41 3.10
C THR A 98 16.16 -7.30 2.56
N PRO A 99 17.26 -6.95 3.26
CA PRO A 99 18.31 -6.10 2.69
C PRO A 99 19.01 -6.88 1.59
N SER A 100 18.63 -6.67 0.36
CA SER A 100 19.11 -7.45 -0.76
C SER A 100 20.00 -6.62 -1.67
N ARG A 101 20.19 -7.12 -2.88
CA ARG A 101 20.90 -6.47 -3.99
C ARG A 101 20.53 -5.02 -4.30
N TRP A 102 19.52 -4.48 -3.63
CA TRP A 102 19.09 -3.08 -3.76
C TRP A 102 19.93 -2.11 -2.93
N GLY A 103 20.76 -2.61 -2.06
CA GLY A 103 21.57 -1.80 -1.14
C GLY A 103 21.61 -2.41 0.26
N THR A 104 21.99 -1.62 1.23
CA THR A 104 22.17 -2.06 2.62
C THR A 104 20.90 -2.02 3.45
N GLN A 105 19.81 -1.44 2.95
CA GLN A 105 18.54 -1.28 3.66
C GLN A 105 17.39 -1.97 2.94
N ALA A 106 16.49 -2.56 3.72
CA ALA A 106 15.20 -2.99 3.22
C ALA A 106 14.36 -1.76 2.82
N PRO A 107 13.50 -1.84 1.77
CA PRO A 107 12.65 -0.72 1.37
C PRO A 107 11.73 -0.28 2.51
N PHE A 108 11.84 0.98 2.94
CA PHE A 108 10.89 1.56 3.88
C PHE A 108 9.53 1.67 3.18
N SER A 109 8.69 0.69 3.41
CA SER A 109 7.44 0.52 2.67
C SER A 109 6.21 0.61 3.57
N ASN A 110 5.14 1.16 3.01
CA ASN A 110 3.82 1.24 3.61
C ASN A 110 2.79 0.66 2.67
N ILE A 111 1.71 0.13 3.25
CA ILE A 111 0.48 -0.20 2.52
C ILE A 111 -0.73 0.40 3.22
N THR A 112 -1.70 0.86 2.47
CA THR A 112 -3.04 1.09 3.00
C THR A 112 -3.96 -0.03 2.57
N LEU A 113 -4.83 -0.42 3.49
CA LEU A 113 -5.81 -1.49 3.31
C LEU A 113 -7.20 -0.90 3.57
N ASP A 114 -8.12 -1.22 2.70
CA ASP A 114 -9.46 -0.62 2.72
C ASP A 114 -10.42 -1.40 3.62
N TRP A 115 -10.18 -2.69 3.86
CA TRP A 115 -11.01 -3.63 4.61
C TRP A 115 -12.36 -3.95 3.95
N THR A 116 -13.02 -2.92 3.46
CA THR A 116 -14.24 -3.02 2.67
C THR A 116 -14.01 -2.34 1.33
N VAL A 117 -14.46 -2.93 0.24
CA VAL A 117 -14.23 -2.37 -1.09
C VAL A 117 -14.79 -0.94 -1.16
N PRO A 118 -13.97 0.06 -1.54
CA PRO A 118 -14.41 1.44 -1.64
C PRO A 118 -15.59 1.61 -2.61
N LYS A 119 -16.55 2.45 -2.26
CA LYS A 119 -17.79 2.64 -3.05
C LYS A 119 -17.55 3.12 -4.47
N ASP A 120 -16.54 3.96 -4.65
CA ASP A 120 -16.14 4.47 -5.97
C ASP A 120 -15.50 3.40 -6.85
N MET A 121 -14.90 2.37 -6.24
CA MET A 121 -14.28 1.25 -6.95
C MET A 121 -15.24 0.07 -7.13
N ALA A 122 -16.26 -0.06 -6.28
CA ALA A 122 -17.09 -1.25 -6.18
C ALA A 122 -17.73 -1.66 -7.53
N ASN A 123 -18.14 -0.68 -8.35
CA ASN A 123 -18.79 -0.91 -9.64
C ASN A 123 -17.81 -0.87 -10.82
N LEU A 124 -16.52 -0.63 -10.59
CA LEU A 124 -15.53 -0.62 -11.67
C LEU A 124 -15.13 -2.05 -12.02
N PRO A 125 -14.89 -2.34 -13.31
CA PRO A 125 -14.32 -3.62 -13.73
C PRO A 125 -12.96 -3.84 -13.03
N ALA A 126 -12.76 -5.03 -12.49
CA ALA A 126 -11.48 -5.41 -11.92
C ALA A 126 -10.43 -5.55 -13.03
N ILE A 127 -9.16 -5.29 -12.72
CA ILE A 127 -8.06 -5.36 -13.69
C ILE A 127 -7.08 -6.45 -13.28
N VAL A 128 -6.82 -7.38 -14.19
CA VAL A 128 -5.81 -8.43 -14.05
C VAL A 128 -5.07 -8.59 -15.37
N GLY A 129 -3.76 -8.64 -15.34
CA GLY A 129 -2.95 -8.77 -16.57
C GLY A 129 -3.08 -7.56 -17.51
N GLY A 130 -3.32 -6.37 -16.96
CA GLY A 130 -3.54 -5.14 -17.73
C GLY A 130 -4.88 -5.10 -18.46
N ARG A 131 -5.81 -6.01 -18.18
CA ARG A 131 -7.12 -6.15 -18.86
C ARG A 131 -8.26 -6.14 -17.86
N GLU A 132 -9.37 -5.51 -18.27
CA GLU A 132 -10.61 -5.57 -17.52
C GLU A 132 -11.16 -7.00 -17.47
N GLN A 133 -11.66 -7.37 -16.30
CA GLN A 133 -12.27 -8.66 -16.03
C GLN A 133 -13.81 -8.58 -16.15
N PRO A 134 -14.50 -9.71 -16.35
CA PRO A 134 -15.97 -9.75 -16.41
C PRO A 134 -16.64 -9.57 -15.03
N PHE A 135 -15.90 -9.26 -14.00
CA PHE A 135 -16.36 -9.00 -12.64
C PHE A 135 -15.79 -7.69 -12.11
N THR A 136 -16.47 -7.13 -11.11
CA THR A 136 -16.10 -5.85 -10.50
C THR A 136 -15.27 -6.03 -9.23
N TYR A 137 -14.64 -4.94 -8.76
CA TYR A 137 -13.96 -4.97 -7.45
C TYR A 137 -14.92 -5.29 -6.30
N GLY A 138 -16.17 -4.79 -6.33
CA GLY A 138 -17.17 -5.07 -5.31
C GLY A 138 -17.52 -6.55 -5.16
N GLU A 139 -17.42 -7.32 -6.24
CA GLU A 139 -17.63 -8.76 -6.22
C GLU A 139 -16.47 -9.56 -5.62
N CYS A 140 -15.34 -8.91 -5.31
CA CYS A 140 -14.12 -9.54 -4.79
C CYS A 140 -13.95 -9.37 -3.27
N GLN A 141 -15.00 -9.02 -2.51
CA GLN A 141 -14.88 -8.82 -1.05
C GLN A 141 -14.36 -10.08 -0.33
N LYS A 142 -14.85 -11.26 -0.73
CA LYS A 142 -14.38 -12.53 -0.15
C LYS A 142 -12.87 -12.75 -0.36
N GLU A 143 -12.39 -12.46 -1.53
CA GLU A 143 -10.98 -12.60 -1.86
C GLU A 143 -10.13 -11.51 -1.16
N MET A 144 -10.70 -10.32 -0.96
CA MET A 144 -10.10 -9.27 -0.14
C MET A 144 -9.94 -9.70 1.32
N ASP A 145 -10.96 -10.38 1.87
CA ASP A 145 -10.90 -10.96 3.22
C ASP A 145 -9.79 -12.02 3.33
N MET A 146 -9.58 -12.80 2.28
CA MET A 146 -8.48 -13.79 2.22
C MET A 146 -7.10 -13.12 2.23
N VAL A 147 -6.95 -12.01 1.51
CA VAL A 147 -5.69 -11.23 1.49
C VAL A 147 -5.43 -10.63 2.87
N ASN A 148 -6.44 -10.02 3.49
CA ASN A 148 -6.34 -9.44 4.84
C ASN A 148 -5.99 -10.49 5.88
N LYS A 149 -6.67 -11.64 5.86
CA LYS A 149 -6.36 -12.77 6.74
C LYS A 149 -4.91 -13.22 6.60
N ALA A 150 -4.47 -13.46 5.37
CA ALA A 150 -3.10 -13.89 5.09
C ALA A 150 -2.06 -12.89 5.60
N PHE A 151 -2.28 -11.61 5.35
CA PHE A 151 -1.39 -10.53 5.78
C PHE A 151 -1.29 -10.45 7.31
N ILE A 152 -2.43 -10.43 7.99
CA ILE A 152 -2.48 -10.30 9.46
C ILE A 152 -1.83 -11.51 10.14
N GLU A 153 -2.15 -12.73 9.69
CA GLU A 153 -1.54 -13.95 10.21
C GLU A 153 -0.01 -13.90 10.10
N LEU A 154 0.51 -13.50 8.94
CA LEU A 154 1.96 -13.38 8.73
C LEU A 154 2.61 -12.34 9.65
N MET A 155 1.95 -11.21 9.87
CA MET A 155 2.46 -10.18 10.77
C MET A 155 2.44 -10.64 12.24
N ILE A 156 1.48 -11.48 12.64
CA ILE A 156 1.40 -12.08 13.98
C ILE A 156 2.46 -13.17 14.16
N GLU A 157 2.64 -14.04 13.17
CA GLU A 157 3.57 -15.17 13.20
C GLU A 157 5.04 -14.73 13.18
N GLY A 158 5.33 -13.71 12.35
CA GLY A 158 6.69 -13.25 12.12
C GLY A 158 7.49 -14.16 11.17
N ASP A 159 8.81 -14.03 11.21
CA ASP A 159 9.74 -14.83 10.42
C ASP A 159 9.89 -16.26 10.97
N ALA A 160 10.76 -17.07 10.35
CA ALA A 160 11.03 -18.45 10.76
C ALA A 160 11.54 -18.60 12.21
N ASN A 161 11.97 -17.51 12.83
CA ASN A 161 12.42 -17.46 14.23
C ASN A 161 11.40 -16.74 15.14
N GLY A 162 10.21 -16.42 14.62
CA GLY A 162 9.17 -15.69 15.36
C GLY A 162 9.46 -14.20 15.54
N ARG A 163 10.38 -13.62 14.77
CA ARG A 163 10.65 -12.18 14.80
C ARG A 163 9.62 -11.44 13.97
N GLY A 164 9.03 -10.39 14.53
CA GLY A 164 8.07 -9.56 13.81
C GLY A 164 8.68 -8.88 12.59
N PHE A 165 7.91 -8.81 11.50
CA PHE A 165 8.30 -8.06 10.32
C PHE A 165 8.21 -6.56 10.57
N GLN A 166 9.19 -5.81 10.09
CA GLN A 166 9.22 -4.35 10.21
C GLN A 166 8.38 -3.68 9.11
N TYR A 167 8.33 -4.28 7.94
CA TYR A 167 7.67 -3.77 6.74
C TYR A 167 6.74 -4.83 6.12
N PRO A 168 5.75 -4.40 5.31
CA PRO A 168 5.28 -3.02 5.16
C PRO A 168 4.56 -2.54 6.42
N ILE A 169 4.61 -1.23 6.70
CA ILE A 169 3.79 -0.64 7.75
C ILE A 169 2.35 -0.59 7.27
N PRO A 170 1.40 -1.28 7.94
CA PRO A 170 0.01 -1.31 7.51
C PRO A 170 -0.80 -0.16 8.09
N THR A 171 -1.69 0.41 7.29
CA THR A 171 -2.70 1.38 7.72
C THR A 171 -4.06 0.94 7.21
N TYR A 172 -5.00 0.68 8.13
CA TYR A 172 -6.38 0.33 7.79
C TYR A 172 -7.28 1.55 7.78
N SER A 173 -8.13 1.65 6.76
CA SER A 173 -9.17 2.68 6.64
C SER A 173 -10.40 2.27 7.43
N ILE A 174 -10.79 3.08 8.41
CA ILE A 174 -12.03 2.90 9.17
C ILE A 174 -13.09 3.82 8.57
N THR A 175 -14.06 3.22 7.89
CA THR A 175 -15.18 3.91 7.27
C THR A 175 -16.50 3.55 7.97
N LYS A 176 -17.58 4.20 7.56
CA LYS A 176 -18.94 3.87 8.08
C LYS A 176 -19.38 2.45 7.73
N ASP A 177 -18.79 1.88 6.69
CA ASP A 177 -19.08 0.52 6.21
C ASP A 177 -18.14 -0.53 6.82
N PHE A 178 -17.28 -0.14 7.77
CA PHE A 178 -16.40 -1.08 8.46
C PHE A 178 -17.23 -2.08 9.25
N ASP A 179 -17.00 -3.37 8.99
CA ASP A 179 -17.67 -4.44 9.72
C ASP A 179 -17.07 -4.61 11.12
N TRP A 180 -17.83 -4.26 12.14
CA TRP A 180 -17.48 -4.45 13.55
C TRP A 180 -17.94 -5.79 14.12
N GLY A 181 -18.45 -6.69 13.29
CA GLY A 181 -18.96 -7.99 13.70
C GLY A 181 -17.89 -8.90 14.31
N ASP A 182 -18.33 -9.99 14.90
CA ASP A 182 -17.46 -11.02 15.50
C ASP A 182 -16.91 -11.98 14.42
N THR A 183 -16.16 -11.42 13.47
CA THR A 183 -15.52 -12.20 12.40
C THR A 183 -14.13 -12.66 12.79
N GLU A 184 -13.64 -13.73 12.16
CA GLU A 184 -12.28 -14.22 12.36
C GLU A 184 -11.24 -13.14 12.03
N ASN A 185 -11.44 -12.41 10.93
CA ASN A 185 -10.54 -11.35 10.51
C ASN A 185 -10.48 -10.19 11.53
N ASN A 186 -11.62 -9.80 12.11
CA ASN A 186 -11.63 -8.80 13.17
C ASN A 186 -10.87 -9.26 14.40
N LYS A 187 -11.04 -10.51 14.83
CA LYS A 187 -10.27 -11.06 15.95
C LYS A 187 -8.78 -11.02 15.69
N LEU A 188 -8.34 -11.45 14.51
CA LEU A 188 -6.94 -11.40 14.09
C LEU A 188 -6.40 -9.95 14.05
N LEU A 189 -7.19 -9.00 13.51
CA LEU A 189 -6.79 -7.59 13.44
C LEU A 189 -6.53 -7.01 14.82
N PHE A 190 -7.43 -7.27 15.76
CA PHE A 190 -7.27 -6.78 17.13
C PHE A 190 -6.22 -7.55 17.93
N GLU A 191 -6.00 -8.83 17.65
CA GLU A 191 -4.88 -9.59 18.20
C GLU A 191 -3.53 -9.00 17.76
N MET A 192 -3.37 -8.72 16.47
CA MET A 192 -2.17 -8.06 15.94
C MET A 192 -1.96 -6.69 16.60
N THR A 193 -3.04 -5.92 16.74
CA THR A 193 -3.00 -4.59 17.39
C THR A 193 -2.55 -4.69 18.84
N ALA A 194 -3.11 -5.63 19.60
CA ALA A 194 -2.78 -5.84 21.00
C ALA A 194 -1.33 -6.32 21.19
N LYS A 195 -0.85 -7.18 20.30
CA LYS A 195 0.49 -7.78 20.42
C LYS A 195 1.62 -6.83 19.99
N TYR A 196 1.41 -6.05 18.95
CA TYR A 196 2.49 -5.27 18.31
C TYR A 196 2.24 -3.77 18.22
N GLY A 197 1.08 -3.27 18.61
CA GLY A 197 0.71 -1.86 18.43
C GLY A 197 0.55 -1.46 16.95
N THR A 198 0.40 -2.43 16.06
CA THR A 198 0.12 -2.26 14.63
C THR A 198 -1.16 -3.03 14.28
N PRO A 199 -1.90 -2.62 13.28
CA PRO A 199 -1.70 -1.56 12.29
C PRO A 199 -2.02 -0.16 12.83
N TYR A 200 -1.78 0.83 11.99
CA TYR A 200 -2.37 2.16 12.17
C TYR A 200 -3.79 2.17 11.61
N PHE A 201 -4.61 3.05 12.17
CA PHE A 201 -5.99 3.24 11.72
C PHE A 201 -6.21 4.67 11.24
N SER A 202 -6.71 4.81 10.01
CA SER A 202 -7.19 6.08 9.46
C SER A 202 -8.70 6.14 9.62
N ASN A 203 -9.20 6.97 10.55
CA ASN A 203 -10.62 7.09 10.83
C ASN A 203 -11.26 8.15 9.93
N TYR A 204 -12.21 7.73 9.11
CA TYR A 204 -13.01 8.56 8.21
C TYR A 204 -14.47 8.71 8.66
N ILE A 205 -14.88 8.11 9.79
CA ILE A 205 -16.26 8.15 10.27
C ILE A 205 -16.66 9.58 10.65
N ASN A 206 -15.76 10.29 11.35
CA ASN A 206 -15.98 11.66 11.81
C ASN A 206 -15.01 12.64 11.13
N SER A 207 -14.66 12.37 9.88
CA SER A 207 -13.78 13.21 9.07
C SER A 207 -14.61 13.97 8.04
N ASP A 208 -14.16 15.16 7.69
CA ASP A 208 -14.63 15.93 6.54
C ASP A 208 -14.04 15.43 5.21
N MET A 209 -13.15 14.44 5.28
CA MET A 209 -12.50 13.80 4.16
C MET A 209 -13.07 12.41 3.94
N GLU A 210 -13.28 12.04 2.69
CA GLU A 210 -13.56 10.68 2.27
C GLU A 210 -12.26 9.92 1.97
N PRO A 211 -12.22 8.57 2.08
CA PRO A 211 -11.04 7.79 1.74
C PRO A 211 -10.44 8.09 0.36
N ASN A 212 -11.30 8.46 -0.60
CA ASN A 212 -10.92 8.77 -1.98
C ASN A 212 -10.30 10.15 -2.15
N ASP A 213 -10.55 11.06 -1.21
CA ASP A 213 -9.97 12.40 -1.21
C ASP A 213 -8.59 12.43 -0.58
N VAL A 214 -8.17 11.33 0.02
CA VAL A 214 -6.94 11.25 0.78
C VAL A 214 -6.12 10.06 0.30
N ARG A 215 -4.86 10.30 0.01
CA ARG A 215 -3.88 9.21 -0.11
C ARG A 215 -2.98 9.26 1.11
N SER A 216 -2.95 8.14 1.82
CA SER A 216 -2.04 8.01 2.95
C SER A 216 -0.65 7.75 2.42
N MET A 217 0.26 8.66 2.73
CA MET A 217 1.68 8.42 2.52
C MET A 217 2.31 7.85 3.79
N CYS A 218 3.51 7.36 3.64
CA CYS A 218 4.30 6.62 4.60
C CYS A 218 4.29 7.14 6.05
N CYS A 219 4.30 8.44 6.26
CA CYS A 219 4.40 9.05 7.58
C CYS A 219 3.05 9.51 8.14
N ARG A 220 1.96 8.85 7.75
CA ARG A 220 0.58 9.22 8.15
C ARG A 220 0.18 10.62 7.67
N LEU A 221 0.93 11.17 6.73
CA LEU A 221 0.61 12.41 6.09
C LEU A 221 -0.60 12.17 5.18
N ARG A 222 -1.70 12.83 5.51
CA ARG A 222 -2.89 12.85 4.66
C ARG A 222 -2.76 14.02 3.70
N LEU A 223 -2.74 13.73 2.41
CA LEU A 223 -2.81 14.76 1.39
C LEU A 223 -4.27 14.93 0.98
N ASP A 224 -4.79 16.14 1.12
CA ASP A 224 -6.10 16.48 0.58
C ASP A 224 -6.00 16.67 -0.93
N LEU A 225 -6.43 15.63 -1.65
CA LEU A 225 -6.41 15.63 -3.12
C LEU A 225 -7.41 16.64 -3.72
N ARG A 226 -8.42 17.07 -2.97
CA ARG A 226 -9.39 18.07 -3.42
C ARG A 226 -8.68 19.40 -3.70
N GLU A 227 -7.79 19.81 -2.82
CA GLU A 227 -6.99 21.02 -2.99
C GLU A 227 -5.94 20.89 -4.11
N LEU A 228 -5.31 19.71 -4.22
CA LEU A 228 -4.36 19.45 -5.30
C LEU A 228 -5.05 19.45 -6.66
N ARG A 229 -6.22 18.82 -6.78
CA ARG A 229 -7.02 18.81 -8.02
C ARG A 229 -7.47 20.20 -8.42
N LYS A 230 -7.84 21.09 -7.48
CA LYS A 230 -8.19 22.48 -7.76
C LYS A 230 -7.01 23.28 -8.29
N LYS A 231 -5.82 23.10 -7.73
CA LYS A 231 -4.61 23.85 -8.08
C LYS A 231 -3.97 23.41 -9.40
N SER A 232 -4.04 22.11 -9.70
CA SER A 232 -3.35 21.53 -10.87
C SER A 232 -4.19 21.49 -12.15
N GLY A 233 -5.42 21.97 -12.14
CA GLY A 233 -6.31 21.94 -13.31
C GLY A 233 -6.54 20.55 -13.89
N GLY A 234 -6.40 19.51 -13.11
CA GLY A 234 -6.57 18.12 -13.54
C GLY A 234 -5.36 17.53 -14.29
N PHE A 235 -4.24 18.24 -14.36
CA PHE A 235 -3.06 17.82 -15.12
C PHE A 235 -2.29 16.63 -14.50
N PHE A 236 -2.46 16.36 -13.21
CA PHE A 236 -1.85 15.21 -12.51
C PHE A 236 -2.86 14.08 -12.32
N GLY A 237 -3.23 13.40 -13.39
CA GLY A 237 -3.93 12.11 -13.39
C GLY A 237 -4.99 11.90 -12.30
N SER A 238 -5.24 10.66 -11.93
CA SER A 238 -6.22 10.24 -10.92
C SER A 238 -5.88 10.67 -9.47
N GLY A 239 -4.76 11.33 -9.22
CA GLY A 239 -4.27 11.64 -7.87
C GLY A 239 -3.76 10.41 -7.10
N GLU A 240 -3.59 9.28 -7.77
CA GLU A 240 -3.13 8.03 -7.14
C GLU A 240 -1.62 8.00 -6.89
N SER A 241 -0.86 8.81 -7.61
CA SER A 241 0.59 8.96 -7.40
C SER A 241 0.89 10.35 -6.84
N THR A 242 1.39 10.42 -5.63
CA THR A 242 1.67 11.66 -4.91
C THR A 242 2.97 11.52 -4.12
N GLY A 243 3.56 12.65 -3.73
CA GLY A 243 4.80 12.61 -2.98
C GLY A 243 5.02 13.87 -2.15
N SER A 244 5.96 13.81 -1.21
CA SER A 244 6.50 14.97 -0.51
C SER A 244 7.89 15.28 -1.02
N VAL A 245 8.17 16.57 -1.20
CA VAL A 245 9.47 17.05 -1.72
C VAL A 245 10.47 17.42 -0.63
N GLY A 246 10.04 17.43 0.62
CA GLY A 246 10.94 17.72 1.74
C GLY A 246 10.23 17.74 3.09
N VAL A 247 11.02 17.69 4.14
CA VAL A 247 10.57 17.78 5.53
C VAL A 247 11.30 18.93 6.19
N VAL A 248 10.53 19.81 6.85
CA VAL A 248 11.08 20.91 7.65
C VAL A 248 10.79 20.66 9.13
N THR A 249 11.83 20.56 9.92
CA THR A 249 11.72 20.44 11.36
C THR A 249 11.89 21.80 12.03
N ILE A 250 10.91 22.20 12.83
CA ILE A 250 10.97 23.42 13.63
C ILE A 250 11.66 23.09 14.95
N ASN A 251 12.77 23.76 15.23
CA ASN A 251 13.49 23.63 16.49
C ASN A 251 12.87 24.54 17.56
N LEU A 252 11.82 24.07 18.22
CA LEU A 252 11.11 24.84 19.24
C LEU A 252 12.01 25.27 20.42
N PRO A 253 12.91 24.44 20.96
CA PRO A 253 13.85 24.89 21.98
C PRO A 253 14.67 26.11 21.54
N ARG A 254 15.11 26.14 20.30
CA ARG A 254 15.90 27.29 19.78
C ARG A 254 15.08 28.52 19.52
N ILE A 255 13.79 28.39 19.26
CA ILE A 255 12.88 29.52 19.11
C ILE A 255 12.57 30.17 20.46
N ALA A 256 12.49 29.33 21.50
CA ALA A 256 12.21 29.78 22.85
C ALA A 256 13.45 30.43 23.55
N TYR A 257 14.64 30.26 23.02
CA TYR A 257 15.91 30.80 23.55
C TYR A 257 16.24 32.12 22.87
#